data_965c6ad33b27a85e1d397ab31a269e02
#
_entry.id   965c6ad33b27a85e1d397ab31a269e02
#
_cell.length_a   1.000
_cell.length_b   1.000
_cell.length_c   1.000
_cell.angle_alpha   90.00
_cell.angle_beta   90.00
_cell.angle_gamma   90.00
#
_symmetry.space_group_name_H-M   'P 1'
#
loop_
_entity.id
_entity.type
_entity.pdbx_description
1 polymer ?
#
loop_
_entity_poly.entity_id
_entity_poly.type
_entity_poly.pdbx_seq_one_letter_code
_entity_poly.pdbx_strand_id
1 'polypeptide(L)'
;FEISYPLLSEGIYFALALPLTAMVMAYFTKFMKISDNFSSMVIAYNWVSALIYIIMAIFTMIFLSGIVGGQISVVVLMMLRFYFGFYVLWFTFRHSLQISGMLAAGVLIFVKLLDTSMQVLIYKIFNPDYFDAVIAVASNPPS
;
A
#
# COMPACT_ATOMS: atom_id res chain seq x y z
N PHE A 1 24.06 -14.40 0.61
CA PHE A 1 22.71 -14.60 1.20
C PHE A 1 21.68 -14.34 0.10
N GLU A 2 21.35 -15.36 -0.69
CA GLU A 2 20.23 -15.25 -1.64
C GLU A 2 18.92 -15.32 -0.84
N ILE A 3 18.39 -14.17 -0.48
CA ILE A 3 17.00 -14.09 -0.01
C ILE A 3 16.16 -14.33 -1.26
N SER A 4 15.63 -15.53 -1.41
CA SER A 4 14.67 -15.85 -2.45
C SER A 4 13.47 -14.91 -2.30
N TYR A 5 13.20 -14.11 -3.35
CA TYR A 5 12.05 -13.22 -3.33
C TYR A 5 10.76 -14.00 -3.12
N PRO A 6 9.91 -13.64 -2.16
CA PRO A 6 8.77 -14.45 -1.75
C PRO A 6 7.57 -14.27 -2.71
N LEU A 7 7.73 -14.70 -3.97
CA LEU A 7 6.71 -14.58 -5.01
C LEU A 7 5.35 -15.16 -4.62
N LEU A 8 5.36 -16.29 -3.88
CA LEU A 8 4.13 -16.93 -3.44
C LEU A 8 3.39 -16.05 -2.42
N SER A 9 4.11 -15.54 -1.43
CA SER A 9 3.53 -14.67 -0.39
C SER A 9 3.02 -13.35 -0.99
N GLU A 10 3.74 -12.77 -1.95
CA GLU A 10 3.29 -11.61 -2.72
C GLU A 10 2.02 -11.92 -3.50
N GLY A 11 1.98 -13.02 -4.23
CA GLY A 11 0.80 -13.44 -5.00
C GLY A 11 -0.44 -13.63 -4.12
N ILE A 12 -0.28 -14.28 -2.96
CA ILE A 12 -1.35 -14.46 -1.98
C ILE A 12 -1.78 -13.12 -1.40
N TYR A 13 -0.83 -12.25 -1.05
CA TYR A 13 -1.13 -10.91 -0.55
C TYR A 13 -1.96 -10.12 -1.56
N PHE A 14 -1.54 -10.03 -2.82
CA PHE A 14 -2.29 -9.31 -3.84
C PHE A 14 -3.68 -9.90 -4.10
N ALA A 15 -3.83 -11.22 -4.07
CA ALA A 15 -5.11 -11.88 -4.27
C ALA A 15 -6.10 -11.63 -3.12
N LEU A 16 -5.62 -11.55 -1.88
CA LEU A 16 -6.44 -11.38 -0.69
C LEU A 16 -6.62 -9.91 -0.28
N ALA A 17 -5.66 -9.04 -0.58
CA ALA A 17 -5.67 -7.66 -0.12
C ALA A 17 -6.91 -6.88 -0.57
N LEU A 18 -7.27 -6.97 -1.85
CA LEU A 18 -8.44 -6.25 -2.38
C LEU A 18 -9.76 -6.69 -1.73
N PRO A 19 -10.14 -8.00 -1.73
CA PRO A 19 -11.42 -8.40 -1.16
C PRO A 19 -11.48 -8.22 0.36
N LEU A 20 -10.39 -8.49 1.08
CA LEU A 20 -10.37 -8.30 2.54
C LEU A 20 -10.43 -6.82 2.92
N THR A 21 -9.67 -5.96 2.24
CA THR A 21 -9.73 -4.51 2.47
C THR A 21 -11.12 -3.97 2.18
N ALA A 22 -11.74 -4.38 1.07
CA ALA A 22 -13.10 -3.96 0.73
C ALA A 22 -14.11 -4.42 1.78
N MET A 23 -14.01 -5.66 2.27
CA MET A 23 -14.90 -6.21 3.30
C MET A 23 -14.77 -5.44 4.63
N VAL A 24 -13.54 -5.23 5.10
CA VAL A 24 -13.30 -4.50 6.36
C VAL A 24 -13.73 -3.05 6.22
N MET A 25 -13.47 -2.41 5.08
CA MET A 25 -13.91 -1.04 4.81
C MET A 25 -15.43 -0.92 4.72
N ALA A 26 -16.16 -1.95 4.26
CA ALA A 26 -17.61 -1.95 4.28
C ALA A 26 -18.14 -1.87 5.71
N TYR A 27 -17.60 -2.65 6.62
CA TYR A 27 -17.95 -2.59 8.04
C TYR A 27 -17.54 -1.27 8.69
N PHE A 28 -16.34 -0.79 8.40
CA PHE A 28 -15.81 0.47 8.95
C PHE A 28 -16.66 1.67 8.52
N THR A 29 -16.96 1.81 7.23
CA THR A 29 -17.77 2.91 6.71
C THR A 29 -19.20 2.87 7.22
N LYS A 30 -19.77 1.68 7.41
CA LYS A 30 -21.09 1.50 8.05
C LYS A 30 -21.07 1.92 9.51
N PHE A 31 -20.03 1.52 10.26
CA PHE A 31 -19.84 1.93 11.65
C PHE A 31 -19.72 3.44 11.79
N MET A 32 -18.96 4.08 10.90
CA MET A 32 -18.76 5.53 10.88
C MET A 32 -19.94 6.31 10.27
N LYS A 33 -21.00 5.61 9.80
CA LYS A 33 -22.17 6.20 9.12
C LYS A 33 -21.82 7.02 7.87
N ILE A 34 -20.80 6.58 7.11
CA ILE A 34 -20.33 7.18 5.85
C ILE A 34 -20.42 6.21 4.67
N SER A 35 -21.29 5.20 4.77
CA SER A 35 -21.40 4.11 3.79
C SER A 35 -22.19 4.46 2.52
N ASP A 36 -22.85 5.62 2.44
CA ASP A 36 -23.71 5.98 1.31
C ASP A 36 -22.95 5.99 -0.02
N ASN A 37 -21.69 6.40 -0.01
CA ASN A 37 -20.82 6.44 -1.19
C ASN A 37 -19.74 5.32 -1.19
N PHE A 38 -19.97 4.23 -0.46
CA PHE A 38 -18.98 3.15 -0.34
C PHE A 38 -18.61 2.53 -1.69
N SER A 39 -19.59 2.27 -2.56
CA SER A 39 -19.33 1.71 -3.90
C SER A 39 -18.46 2.63 -4.75
N SER A 40 -18.73 3.94 -4.73
CA SER A 40 -17.90 4.96 -5.40
C SER A 40 -16.47 4.95 -4.86
N MET A 41 -16.31 4.83 -3.55
CA MET A 41 -15.00 4.75 -2.90
C MET A 41 -14.22 3.51 -3.35
N VAL A 42 -14.85 2.33 -3.37
CA VAL A 42 -14.17 1.07 -3.80
C VAL A 42 -13.74 1.17 -5.25
N ILE A 43 -14.61 1.66 -6.13
CA ILE A 43 -14.30 1.81 -7.55
C ILE A 43 -13.15 2.82 -7.73
N ALA A 44 -13.24 4.00 -7.12
CA ALA A 44 -12.21 5.02 -7.22
C ALA A 44 -10.87 4.54 -6.65
N TYR A 45 -10.87 3.89 -5.49
CA TYR A 45 -9.68 3.34 -4.86
C TYR A 45 -8.99 2.30 -5.75
N ASN A 46 -9.74 1.37 -6.34
CA ASN A 46 -9.19 0.34 -7.20
C ASN A 46 -8.55 0.93 -8.46
N TRP A 47 -9.24 1.84 -9.14
CA TRP A 47 -8.71 2.49 -10.34
C TRP A 47 -7.50 3.38 -10.05
N VAL A 48 -7.57 4.19 -9.01
CA VAL A 48 -6.44 5.06 -8.60
C VAL A 48 -5.25 4.21 -8.17
N SER A 49 -5.46 3.15 -7.40
CA SER A 49 -4.37 2.24 -7.01
C SER A 49 -3.73 1.57 -8.22
N ALA A 50 -4.52 1.08 -9.17
CA ALA A 50 -4.01 0.48 -10.41
C ALA A 50 -3.15 1.48 -11.21
N LEU A 51 -3.61 2.72 -11.36
CA LEU A 51 -2.84 3.78 -12.02
C LEU A 51 -1.54 4.10 -11.29
N ILE A 52 -1.58 4.19 -9.95
CA ILE A 52 -0.39 4.42 -9.12
C ILE A 52 0.63 3.30 -9.35
N TYR A 53 0.21 2.03 -9.34
CA TYR A 53 1.10 0.89 -9.58
C TYR A 53 1.73 0.94 -10.98
N ILE A 54 0.97 1.27 -12.01
CA ILE A 54 1.50 1.42 -13.38
C ILE A 54 2.54 2.54 -13.44
N ILE A 55 2.24 3.70 -12.88
CA ILE A 55 3.16 4.85 -12.87
C ILE A 55 4.43 4.48 -12.09
N MET A 56 4.29 3.88 -10.91
CA MET A 56 5.44 3.47 -10.11
C MET A 56 6.29 2.40 -10.80
N ALA A 57 5.67 1.47 -11.52
CA ALA A 57 6.41 0.46 -12.29
C ALA A 57 7.25 1.12 -13.41
N ILE A 58 6.69 2.09 -14.14
CA ILE A 58 7.41 2.83 -15.18
C ILE A 58 8.62 3.57 -14.59
N PHE A 59 8.43 4.31 -13.49
CA PHE A 59 9.54 5.00 -12.82
C PHE A 59 10.60 4.03 -12.31
N THR A 60 10.18 2.91 -11.72
CA THR A 60 11.11 1.88 -11.26
C THR A 60 11.93 1.30 -12.42
N MET A 61 11.34 1.03 -13.57
CA MET A 61 12.06 0.58 -14.76
C MET A 61 13.07 1.61 -15.26
N ILE A 62 12.70 2.90 -15.31
CA ILE A 62 13.61 3.99 -15.70
C ILE A 62 14.82 4.05 -14.76
N PHE A 63 14.59 3.92 -13.44
CA PHE A 63 15.69 3.98 -12.47
C PHE A 63 16.56 2.73 -12.50
N LEU A 64 15.99 1.55 -12.72
CA LEU A 64 16.76 0.30 -12.88
C LEU A 64 17.60 0.30 -14.16
N SER A 65 17.24 1.08 -15.18
CA SER A 65 18.05 1.22 -16.40
C SER A 65 19.40 1.93 -16.18
N GLY A 66 19.63 2.51 -15.00
CA GLY A 66 20.87 3.20 -14.65
C GLY A 66 21.04 4.60 -15.25
N ILE A 67 20.01 5.13 -15.94
CA ILE A 67 20.05 6.50 -16.53
C ILE A 67 20.20 7.57 -15.43
N VAL A 68 19.65 7.29 -14.25
CA VAL A 68 19.67 8.20 -13.09
C VAL A 68 20.53 7.58 -11.99
N GLY A 69 21.38 8.38 -11.34
CA GLY A 69 22.23 7.90 -10.25
C GLY A 69 21.43 7.24 -9.10
N GLY A 70 21.97 6.13 -8.55
CA GLY A 70 21.24 5.27 -7.62
C GLY A 70 20.67 5.99 -6.38
N GLN A 71 21.42 6.92 -5.79
CA GLN A 71 20.94 7.68 -4.62
C GLN A 71 19.78 8.62 -4.97
N ILE A 72 19.87 9.31 -6.11
CA ILE A 72 18.80 10.20 -6.58
C ILE A 72 17.54 9.36 -6.89
N SER A 73 17.71 8.22 -7.53
CA SER A 73 16.61 7.30 -7.84
C SER A 73 15.83 6.86 -6.60
N VAL A 74 16.53 6.49 -5.53
CA VAL A 74 15.90 6.08 -4.26
C VAL A 74 15.11 7.24 -3.64
N VAL A 75 15.69 8.44 -3.59
CA VAL A 75 15.00 9.62 -3.01
C VAL A 75 13.75 9.98 -3.82
N VAL A 76 13.85 10.00 -5.15
CA VAL A 76 12.71 10.32 -6.03
C VAL A 76 11.60 9.25 -5.89
N LEU A 77 11.95 7.97 -5.88
CA LEU A 77 10.96 6.89 -5.67
C LEU A 77 10.27 6.99 -4.30
N MET A 78 11.01 7.32 -3.25
CA MET A 78 10.42 7.53 -1.93
C MET A 78 9.45 8.72 -1.92
N MET A 79 9.83 9.86 -2.53
CA MET A 79 8.96 11.03 -2.63
C MET A 79 7.69 10.72 -3.43
N LEU A 80 7.81 10.05 -4.57
CA LEU A 80 6.66 9.64 -5.39
C LEU A 80 5.75 8.68 -4.63
N ARG A 81 6.31 7.69 -3.95
CA ARG A 81 5.57 6.74 -3.13
C ARG A 81 4.82 7.42 -2.00
N PHE A 82 5.43 8.41 -1.37
CA PHE A 82 4.79 9.21 -0.32
C PHE A 82 3.66 10.07 -0.89
N TYR A 83 3.91 10.77 -1.99
CA TYR A 83 2.91 11.60 -2.65
C TYR A 83 1.68 10.80 -3.10
N PHE A 84 1.88 9.72 -3.86
CA PHE A 84 0.79 8.87 -4.32
C PHE A 84 0.11 8.11 -3.18
N GLY A 85 0.89 7.58 -2.25
CA GLY A 85 0.38 6.76 -1.15
C GLY A 85 -0.39 7.53 -0.09
N PHE A 86 -0.16 8.83 0.05
CA PHE A 86 -0.84 9.66 1.05
C PHE A 86 -1.72 10.73 0.41
N TYR A 87 -1.16 11.62 -0.39
CA TYR A 87 -1.92 12.75 -0.92
C TYR A 87 -3.00 12.32 -1.92
N VAL A 88 -2.63 11.52 -2.92
CA VAL A 88 -3.59 11.09 -3.97
C VAL A 88 -4.68 10.20 -3.38
N LEU A 89 -4.33 9.27 -2.49
CA LEU A 89 -5.33 8.43 -1.83
C LEU A 89 -6.20 9.23 -0.85
N TRP A 90 -5.64 10.18 -0.10
CA TRP A 90 -6.43 11.08 0.74
C TRP A 90 -7.45 11.86 -0.08
N PHE A 91 -7.03 12.44 -1.20
CA PHE A 91 -7.89 13.14 -2.13
C PHE A 91 -9.00 12.22 -2.68
N THR A 92 -8.65 11.00 -3.05
CA THR A 92 -9.58 9.98 -3.54
C THR A 92 -10.64 9.66 -2.49
N PHE A 93 -10.26 9.38 -1.26
CA PHE A 93 -11.22 9.10 -0.18
C PHE A 93 -12.10 10.29 0.14
N ARG A 94 -11.53 11.49 0.21
CA ARG A 94 -12.30 12.72 0.47
C ARG A 94 -13.40 12.92 -0.55
N HIS A 95 -13.10 12.78 -1.83
CA HIS A 95 -14.04 13.05 -2.91
C HIS A 95 -15.00 11.89 -3.18
N SER A 96 -14.54 10.66 -3.13
CA SER A 96 -15.38 9.49 -3.37
C SER A 96 -16.39 9.23 -2.25
N LEU A 97 -16.01 9.46 -1.00
CA LEU A 97 -16.90 9.33 0.16
C LEU A 97 -17.66 10.62 0.46
N GLN A 98 -17.29 11.75 -0.15
CA GLN A 98 -17.86 13.08 0.11
C GLN A 98 -17.78 13.48 1.60
N ILE A 99 -16.63 13.26 2.20
CA ILE A 99 -16.37 13.50 3.62
C ILE A 99 -15.40 14.67 3.82
N SER A 100 -15.28 15.13 5.06
CA SER A 100 -14.30 16.16 5.42
C SER A 100 -12.86 15.67 5.22
N GLY A 101 -11.93 16.62 4.99
CA GLY A 101 -10.51 16.27 4.83
C GLY A 101 -9.90 15.56 6.03
N MET A 102 -10.34 15.91 7.25
CA MET A 102 -9.87 15.27 8.48
C MET A 102 -10.36 13.84 8.60
N LEU A 103 -11.62 13.57 8.25
CA LEU A 103 -12.17 12.22 8.25
C LEU A 103 -11.52 11.37 7.15
N ALA A 104 -11.26 11.95 5.97
CA ALA A 104 -10.53 11.28 4.90
C ALA A 104 -9.10 10.89 5.32
N ALA A 105 -8.41 11.73 6.10
CA ALA A 105 -7.11 11.39 6.68
C ALA A 105 -7.21 10.20 7.65
N GLY A 106 -8.25 10.17 8.49
CA GLY A 106 -8.52 9.02 9.37
C GLY A 106 -8.78 7.72 8.61
N VAL A 107 -9.59 7.79 7.55
CA VAL A 107 -9.84 6.64 6.66
C VAL A 107 -8.55 6.16 6.00
N LEU A 108 -7.72 7.07 5.51
CA LEU A 108 -6.43 6.74 4.90
C LEU A 108 -5.50 6.03 5.87
N ILE A 109 -5.34 6.56 7.08
CA ILE A 109 -4.51 5.94 8.12
C ILE A 109 -5.03 4.54 8.44
N PHE A 110 -6.33 4.39 8.60
CA PHE A 110 -6.95 3.08 8.85
C PHE A 110 -6.66 2.08 7.74
N VAL A 111 -6.85 2.48 6.47
CA VAL A 111 -6.55 1.62 5.32
C VAL A 111 -5.07 1.23 5.28
N LYS A 112 -4.16 2.17 5.56
CA LYS A 112 -2.72 1.89 5.58
C LYS A 112 -2.32 0.94 6.71
N LEU A 113 -2.89 1.10 7.89
CA LEU A 113 -2.68 0.18 9.02
C LEU A 113 -3.21 -1.22 8.70
N LEU A 114 -4.39 -1.30 8.10
CA LEU A 114 -4.99 -2.56 7.68
C LEU A 114 -4.12 -3.27 6.65
N ASP A 115 -3.70 -2.56 5.61
CA ASP A 115 -2.84 -3.08 4.54
C ASP A 115 -1.51 -3.60 5.09
N THR A 116 -0.83 -2.82 5.93
CA THR A 116 0.41 -3.22 6.59
C THR A 116 0.21 -4.43 7.50
N SER A 117 -0.87 -4.46 8.27
CA SER A 117 -1.18 -5.59 9.16
C SER A 117 -1.43 -6.88 8.39
N MET A 118 -2.15 -6.80 7.27
CA MET A 118 -2.39 -7.93 6.39
C MET A 118 -1.10 -8.44 5.74
N GLN A 119 -0.25 -7.52 5.28
CA GLN A 119 1.04 -7.86 4.70
C GLN A 119 1.91 -8.61 5.71
N VAL A 120 2.07 -8.06 6.91
CA VAL A 120 2.82 -8.69 8.01
C VAL A 120 2.28 -10.09 8.34
N LEU A 121 0.97 -10.23 8.43
CA LEU A 121 0.33 -11.50 8.77
C LEU A 121 0.57 -12.56 7.69
N ILE A 122 0.41 -12.20 6.43
CA ILE A 122 0.60 -13.10 5.29
C ILE A 122 2.07 -13.54 5.19
N TYR A 123 3.02 -12.61 5.33
CA TYR A 123 4.43 -12.96 5.32
C TYR A 123 4.81 -13.88 6.50
N LYS A 124 4.31 -13.60 7.69
CA LYS A 124 4.57 -14.43 8.86
C LYS A 124 4.04 -15.87 8.71
N ILE A 125 2.87 -16.03 8.06
CA ILE A 125 2.25 -17.36 7.88
C ILE A 125 2.91 -18.14 6.74
N PHE A 126 3.14 -17.50 5.59
CA PHE A 126 3.54 -18.19 4.36
C PHE A 126 5.05 -18.15 4.09
N ASN A 127 5.78 -17.26 4.75
CA ASN A 127 7.23 -17.13 4.60
C ASN A 127 7.91 -16.65 5.88
N PRO A 128 7.86 -17.44 6.97
CA PRO A 128 8.40 -17.05 8.27
C PRO A 128 9.90 -16.75 8.23
N ASP A 129 10.69 -17.50 7.47
CA ASP A 129 12.15 -17.30 7.38
C ASP A 129 12.50 -15.93 6.77
N TYR A 130 11.76 -15.53 5.73
CA TYR A 130 11.92 -14.19 5.13
C TYR A 130 11.51 -13.10 6.12
N PHE A 131 10.40 -13.28 6.82
CA PHE A 131 9.91 -12.35 7.82
C PHE A 131 10.93 -12.14 8.94
N ASP A 132 11.48 -13.23 9.49
CA ASP A 132 12.49 -13.20 10.55
C ASP A 132 13.79 -12.53 10.08
N ALA A 133 14.20 -12.77 8.83
CA ALA A 133 15.36 -12.11 8.23
C ALA A 133 15.16 -10.59 8.10
N VAL A 134 13.99 -10.14 7.68
CA VAL A 134 13.65 -8.71 7.59
C VAL A 134 13.66 -8.04 8.96
N ILE A 135 13.08 -8.70 9.97
CA ILE A 135 13.10 -8.19 11.35
C ILE A 135 14.52 -8.13 11.90
N ALA A 136 15.35 -9.12 11.65
CA ALA A 136 16.74 -9.14 12.10
C ALA A 136 17.55 -7.96 11.49
N VAL A 137 17.37 -7.67 10.23
CA VAL A 137 18.01 -6.51 9.56
C VAL A 137 17.49 -5.19 10.13
N ALA A 138 16.19 -5.08 10.40
CA ALA A 138 15.60 -3.88 10.96
C ALA A 138 16.03 -3.62 12.41
N SER A 139 16.27 -4.68 13.19
CA SER A 139 16.71 -4.58 14.60
C SER A 139 18.22 -4.35 14.75
N ASN A 140 19.03 -4.78 13.76
CA ASN A 140 20.47 -4.62 13.74
C ASN A 140 20.91 -4.06 12.38
N PRO A 141 20.71 -2.75 12.11
CA PRO A 141 21.13 -2.16 10.85
C PRO A 141 22.65 -2.30 10.70
N PRO A 142 23.16 -2.65 9.50
CA PRO A 142 24.59 -2.69 9.26
C PRO A 142 25.20 -1.31 9.50
N SER A 143 26.25 -1.29 10.31
CA SER A 143 27.03 -0.09 10.67
C SER A 143 27.79 0.46 9.47
#